data_1fe2d5c5a74dc2aa7e6a5d9cf9229c4c
#
_entry.id   1fe2d5c5a74dc2aa7e6a5d9cf9229c4c
#
_cell.length_a   1.000
_cell.length_b   1.000
_cell.length_c   1.000
_cell.angle_alpha   90.00
_cell.angle_beta   90.00
_cell.angle_gamma   90.00
#
_symmetry.space_group_name_H-M   'P 1'
#
loop_
_entity.id
_entity.type
_entity.pdbx_description
1 polymer ?
#
loop_
_entity_poly.entity_id
_entity_poly.type
_entity_poly.pdbx_seq_one_letter_code
_entity_poly.pdbx_strand_id
1 'polypeptide(L)'
;MADNKYRTIRVVELFAGVGGFRIGLEGASDAYETIWNNQWEPSTVRQDASLVYQARFGSKGHSNKDINTVKTEEIPDHDLLVGGFPCQDYSVASTLSRSGGIEGKKGVLWWQIYRILNEKGEHRPQYVFFENVDRLLGSPAKQRGRDFAIILASLADLGYTVEWRVINAADYGMPQRRRRTYIVGYRTDSIVANKIETLENWVLYDGVMAKAFPFVKKEKTMSEFDIVGTIKEVSDGFNKSGKNSPFGAAGIMSQRHVYSVDIEPIYDGPVMTLGSNLVDEEFVPEEFYISDEELPKWKYEKDAKKINRKSKEGFEYVFSEGAMAFPDYLDRPSRTIITGEGGSAASRFKHVVLTPSGRYRRLIPIELERLNMFPDNHTLHQDVSDGRRAFLMGNALVCGIVQQVGKNLYRFIYGDEPVSSRPIEMKRDAQPKLSLDLFADVEDGKIVYNAPKKIFKIDMKKHLLMGLVKPDNETYFTDGGQTKLYYTGKTRSFPSTIALNKLYYFMPYIKGKGVRDLYLIRIARIGNKAEINPESNDTEPRLVFELEYLTSLEDYEKVKLNVAYTYRDTVAGSIWKEK
;
A
#
# COMPACT_ATOMS: atom_id res chain seq x y z
N MET A 1 -24.10 26.13 -18.26
CA MET A 1 -23.78 24.79 -17.76
C MET A 1 -22.29 24.64 -17.93
N ALA A 2 -21.51 24.82 -16.87
CA ALA A 2 -20.05 24.72 -16.93
C ALA A 2 -19.69 23.24 -17.04
N ASP A 3 -18.97 22.89 -18.09
CA ASP A 3 -18.35 21.59 -18.30
C ASP A 3 -17.43 21.29 -17.11
N ASN A 4 -17.90 20.51 -16.16
CA ASN A 4 -17.13 20.05 -15.03
C ASN A 4 -16.23 18.88 -15.49
N LYS A 5 -15.27 19.20 -16.35
CA LYS A 5 -14.26 18.27 -16.81
C LYS A 5 -13.24 18.16 -15.68
N TYR A 6 -13.33 17.09 -14.88
CA TYR A 6 -12.33 16.75 -13.88
C TYR A 6 -10.93 16.85 -14.49
N ARG A 7 -10.12 17.78 -13.96
CA ARG A 7 -8.75 17.94 -14.45
C ARG A 7 -7.94 16.73 -13.96
N THR A 8 -7.46 15.96 -14.91
CA THR A 8 -6.60 14.80 -14.65
C THR A 8 -5.22 15.27 -14.19
N ILE A 9 -4.69 14.63 -13.15
CA ILE A 9 -3.28 14.74 -12.73
C ILE A 9 -2.52 13.61 -13.41
N ARG A 10 -1.75 13.95 -14.44
CA ARG A 10 -0.94 12.99 -15.20
C ARG A 10 0.29 12.62 -14.40
N VAL A 11 0.46 11.33 -14.13
CA VAL A 11 1.52 10.78 -13.30
C VAL A 11 2.55 10.04 -14.15
N VAL A 12 3.82 10.29 -13.88
CA VAL A 12 4.94 9.47 -14.34
C VAL A 12 5.55 8.77 -13.12
N GLU A 13 5.67 7.44 -13.17
CA GLU A 13 6.19 6.62 -12.07
C GLU A 13 7.56 6.03 -12.46
N LEU A 14 8.62 6.44 -11.75
CA LEU A 14 9.97 5.90 -11.90
C LEU A 14 10.25 4.83 -10.85
N PHE A 15 11.02 3.82 -11.23
CA PHE A 15 11.35 2.69 -10.32
C PHE A 15 10.09 2.04 -9.76
N ALA A 16 9.10 1.87 -10.62
CA ALA A 16 7.71 1.58 -10.29
C ALA A 16 7.51 0.30 -9.46
N GLY A 17 8.51 -0.60 -9.44
CA GLY A 17 8.38 -1.89 -8.77
C GLY A 17 7.17 -2.64 -9.32
N VAL A 18 6.22 -2.93 -8.44
CA VAL A 18 4.94 -3.56 -8.78
C VAL A 18 3.76 -2.58 -8.74
N GLY A 19 4.02 -1.26 -8.78
CA GLY A 19 2.98 -0.23 -8.93
C GLY A 19 2.39 0.28 -7.61
N GLY A 20 3.19 0.35 -6.55
CA GLY A 20 2.70 0.81 -5.24
C GLY A 20 2.27 2.26 -5.22
N PHE A 21 2.97 3.17 -5.89
CA PHE A 21 2.54 4.56 -6.06
C PHE A 21 1.25 4.65 -6.86
N ARG A 22 1.17 3.92 -7.98
CA ARG A 22 -0.02 3.89 -8.82
C ARG A 22 -1.26 3.45 -8.04
N ILE A 23 -1.18 2.32 -7.31
CA ILE A 23 -2.30 1.84 -6.48
C ILE A 23 -2.71 2.90 -5.45
N GLY A 24 -1.74 3.49 -4.75
CA GLY A 24 -2.02 4.49 -3.73
C GLY A 24 -2.67 5.74 -4.30
N LEU A 25 -2.16 6.29 -5.40
CA LEU A 25 -2.67 7.51 -6.02
C LEU A 25 -4.03 7.30 -6.69
N GLU A 26 -4.19 6.25 -7.50
CA GLU A 26 -5.47 5.90 -8.13
C GLU A 26 -6.54 5.56 -7.07
N GLY A 27 -6.12 5.00 -5.92
CA GLY A 27 -7.00 4.83 -4.74
C GLY A 27 -7.30 6.11 -3.98
N ALA A 28 -6.54 7.18 -4.19
CA ALA A 28 -6.78 8.49 -3.56
C ALA A 28 -7.84 9.30 -4.30
N SER A 29 -7.79 9.31 -5.64
CA SER A 29 -8.74 10.02 -6.50
C SER A 29 -8.67 9.48 -7.93
N ASP A 30 -9.82 9.44 -8.62
CA ASP A 30 -9.92 9.14 -10.06
C ASP A 30 -9.21 10.19 -10.95
N ALA A 31 -8.82 11.33 -10.36
CA ALA A 31 -8.06 12.35 -11.08
C ALA A 31 -6.62 11.92 -11.37
N TYR A 32 -6.06 10.97 -10.64
CA TYR A 32 -4.71 10.49 -10.89
C TYR A 32 -4.70 9.47 -12.04
N GLU A 33 -3.95 9.76 -13.08
CA GLU A 33 -3.76 8.87 -14.23
C GLU A 33 -2.27 8.61 -14.44
N THR A 34 -1.82 7.38 -14.23
CA THR A 34 -0.44 6.98 -14.53
C THR A 34 -0.30 6.78 -16.05
N ILE A 35 0.29 7.78 -16.73
CA ILE A 35 0.41 7.80 -18.18
C ILE A 35 1.70 7.14 -18.70
N TRP A 36 2.72 7.07 -17.87
CA TRP A 36 4.00 6.42 -18.17
C TRP A 36 4.69 5.93 -16.90
N ASN A 37 5.42 4.84 -17.01
CA ASN A 37 6.20 4.29 -15.90
C ASN A 37 7.45 3.57 -16.39
N ASN A 38 8.44 3.48 -15.50
CA ASN A 38 9.69 2.75 -15.76
C ASN A 38 9.99 1.79 -14.62
N GLN A 39 10.25 0.53 -14.99
CA GLN A 39 10.73 -0.49 -14.08
C GLN A 39 11.78 -1.37 -14.75
N TRP A 40 12.98 -1.40 -14.17
CA TRP A 40 14.09 -2.23 -14.63
C TRP A 40 14.99 -2.65 -13.47
N GLU A 41 15.40 -3.91 -13.44
CA GLU A 41 16.27 -4.48 -12.41
C GLU A 41 17.63 -4.87 -13.04
N PRO A 42 18.73 -4.15 -12.72
CA PRO A 42 20.01 -4.33 -13.40
C PRO A 42 20.69 -5.68 -13.14
N SER A 43 20.33 -6.36 -12.06
CA SER A 43 21.01 -7.59 -11.60
C SER A 43 20.27 -8.88 -11.99
N THR A 44 19.17 -8.78 -12.72
CA THR A 44 18.35 -9.94 -13.10
C THR A 44 18.09 -9.98 -14.59
N VAL A 45 18.18 -11.17 -15.19
CA VAL A 45 17.80 -11.38 -16.59
C VAL A 45 16.28 -11.31 -16.73
N ARG A 46 15.57 -11.97 -15.83
CA ARG A 46 14.10 -11.95 -15.80
C ARG A 46 13.61 -10.77 -14.96
N GLN A 47 12.81 -9.92 -15.58
CA GLN A 47 12.29 -8.68 -15.01
C GLN A 47 10.93 -8.90 -14.30
N ASP A 48 10.95 -9.63 -13.17
CA ASP A 48 9.73 -10.08 -12.48
C ASP A 48 8.81 -8.92 -12.05
N ALA A 49 9.36 -7.82 -11.55
CA ALA A 49 8.56 -6.64 -11.20
C ALA A 49 7.85 -6.04 -12.42
N SER A 50 8.55 -5.92 -13.55
CA SER A 50 7.98 -5.45 -14.80
C SER A 50 6.90 -6.38 -15.33
N LEU A 51 7.09 -7.71 -15.24
CA LEU A 51 6.06 -8.70 -15.62
C LEU A 51 4.79 -8.52 -14.79
N VAL A 52 4.93 -8.41 -13.46
CA VAL A 52 3.80 -8.15 -12.56
C VAL A 52 3.11 -6.84 -12.90
N TYR A 53 3.88 -5.75 -13.07
CA TYR A 53 3.32 -4.44 -13.40
C TYR A 53 2.48 -4.49 -14.67
N GLN A 54 3.02 -5.06 -15.75
CA GLN A 54 2.32 -5.17 -17.02
C GLN A 54 1.07 -6.08 -16.93
N ALA A 55 1.14 -7.16 -16.16
CA ALA A 55 -0.01 -8.04 -15.94
C ALA A 55 -1.17 -7.34 -15.22
N ARG A 56 -0.87 -6.34 -14.35
CA ARG A 56 -1.89 -5.61 -13.59
C ARG A 56 -2.42 -4.38 -14.29
N PHE A 57 -1.56 -3.66 -15.00
CA PHE A 57 -1.88 -2.33 -15.52
C PHE A 57 -1.81 -2.23 -17.06
N GLY A 58 -1.40 -3.32 -17.71
CA GLY A 58 -1.14 -3.32 -19.14
C GLY A 58 0.25 -2.79 -19.50
N SER A 59 0.62 -2.94 -20.77
CA SER A 59 1.92 -2.52 -21.31
C SER A 59 1.94 -1.09 -21.86
N LYS A 60 0.80 -0.43 -21.96
CA LYS A 60 0.73 0.94 -22.48
C LYS A 60 1.47 1.90 -21.56
N GLY A 61 2.44 2.65 -22.11
CA GLY A 61 3.25 3.59 -21.33
C GLY A 61 4.25 2.93 -20.38
N HIS A 62 4.47 1.60 -20.47
CA HIS A 62 5.45 0.89 -19.68
C HIS A 62 6.80 0.81 -20.37
N SER A 63 7.86 1.21 -19.67
CA SER A 63 9.25 1.12 -20.12
C SER A 63 10.03 0.13 -19.23
N ASN A 64 10.52 -0.95 -19.82
CA ASN A 64 11.45 -1.89 -19.18
C ASN A 64 12.88 -1.69 -19.71
N LYS A 65 13.37 -0.46 -19.64
CA LYS A 65 14.74 -0.08 -20.02
C LYS A 65 15.47 0.47 -18.79
N ASP A 66 16.79 0.36 -18.80
CA ASP A 66 17.60 1.11 -17.83
C ASP A 66 17.32 2.61 -18.00
N ILE A 67 16.89 3.27 -16.93
CA ILE A 67 16.54 4.69 -16.93
C ILE A 67 17.71 5.58 -17.40
N ASN A 68 18.96 5.13 -17.24
CA ASN A 68 20.13 5.81 -17.77
C ASN A 68 20.13 5.89 -19.30
N THR A 69 19.42 5.00 -19.98
CA THR A 69 19.35 4.92 -21.46
C THR A 69 18.08 5.54 -22.03
N VAL A 70 17.10 5.86 -21.16
CA VAL A 70 15.84 6.50 -21.57
C VAL A 70 16.09 7.98 -21.80
N LYS A 71 15.79 8.46 -22.99
CA LYS A 71 15.85 9.89 -23.30
C LYS A 71 14.66 10.61 -22.67
N THR A 72 14.86 11.85 -22.25
CA THR A 72 13.80 12.64 -21.58
C THR A 72 12.62 12.90 -22.51
N GLU A 73 12.85 12.96 -23.82
CA GLU A 73 11.80 13.12 -24.84
C GLU A 73 10.89 11.89 -24.95
N GLU A 74 11.38 10.69 -24.54
CA GLU A 74 10.55 9.48 -24.49
C GLU A 74 9.55 9.52 -23.31
N ILE A 75 9.76 10.40 -22.33
CA ILE A 75 8.92 10.57 -21.15
C ILE A 75 7.90 11.67 -21.43
N PRO A 76 6.59 11.39 -21.45
CA PRO A 76 5.58 12.40 -21.75
C PRO A 76 5.56 13.53 -20.70
N ASP A 77 5.04 14.69 -21.08
CA ASP A 77 4.78 15.77 -20.14
C ASP A 77 3.72 15.35 -19.14
N HIS A 78 3.98 15.65 -17.86
CA HIS A 78 3.19 15.18 -16.73
C HIS A 78 3.12 16.24 -15.63
N ASP A 79 2.18 16.05 -14.72
CA ASP A 79 1.91 17.00 -13.65
C ASP A 79 2.57 16.58 -12.33
N LEU A 80 2.74 15.26 -12.13
CA LEU A 80 3.33 14.65 -10.94
C LEU A 80 4.35 13.57 -11.32
N LEU A 81 5.57 13.69 -10.82
CA LEU A 81 6.60 12.65 -10.90
C LEU A 81 6.69 11.92 -9.58
N VAL A 82 6.58 10.59 -9.61
CA VAL A 82 6.69 9.76 -8.40
C VAL A 82 7.74 8.65 -8.55
N GLY A 83 8.25 8.17 -7.42
CA GLY A 83 9.16 7.02 -7.44
C GLY A 83 9.80 6.68 -6.10
N GLY A 84 10.07 5.38 -5.89
CA GLY A 84 10.87 4.86 -4.78
C GLY A 84 12.30 4.60 -5.23
N PHE A 85 13.17 5.59 -5.15
CA PHE A 85 14.54 5.44 -5.60
C PHE A 85 15.43 4.72 -4.57
N PRO A 86 16.32 3.81 -5.01
CA PRO A 86 17.15 3.05 -4.07
C PRO A 86 18.14 3.94 -3.33
N CYS A 87 18.29 3.68 -2.01
CA CYS A 87 19.24 4.34 -1.15
C CYS A 87 20.67 3.86 -1.46
N GLN A 88 21.39 4.63 -2.24
CA GLN A 88 22.77 4.34 -2.60
C GLN A 88 23.62 5.61 -2.57
N ASP A 89 24.93 5.47 -2.59
CA ASP A 89 25.91 6.56 -2.43
C ASP A 89 25.65 7.75 -3.36
N TYR A 90 25.30 8.90 -2.79
CA TYR A 90 25.01 10.14 -3.50
C TYR A 90 26.28 10.99 -3.74
N SER A 91 27.46 10.42 -3.58
CA SER A 91 28.72 11.15 -3.73
C SER A 91 28.83 11.79 -5.12
N VAL A 92 28.86 13.11 -5.15
CA VAL A 92 28.97 13.93 -6.36
C VAL A 92 30.38 13.86 -6.97
N ALA A 93 31.37 13.43 -6.19
CA ALA A 93 32.77 13.44 -6.60
C ALA A 93 33.07 12.60 -7.87
N SER A 94 32.20 11.64 -8.21
CA SER A 94 32.36 10.80 -9.40
C SER A 94 31.40 11.12 -10.55
N THR A 95 30.36 11.91 -10.34
CA THR A 95 29.22 12.02 -11.27
C THR A 95 29.20 13.30 -12.10
N LEU A 96 29.57 14.46 -11.51
CA LEU A 96 29.56 15.74 -12.23
C LEU A 96 30.73 15.92 -13.20
N SER A 97 31.85 15.24 -12.97
CA SER A 97 32.99 15.26 -13.91
C SER A 97 32.82 14.35 -15.14
N ARG A 98 31.75 13.57 -15.20
CA ARG A 98 31.48 12.57 -16.23
C ARG A 98 30.15 12.75 -16.94
N SER A 99 29.64 13.97 -17.08
CA SER A 99 28.44 14.26 -17.88
C SER A 99 28.59 13.94 -19.38
N GLY A 100 29.69 13.29 -19.76
CA GLY A 100 29.99 12.82 -21.12
C GLY A 100 30.15 11.32 -21.30
N GLY A 101 29.82 10.46 -20.30
CA GLY A 101 29.99 9.03 -20.48
C GLY A 101 29.71 8.22 -19.22
N ILE A 102 28.74 7.37 -19.32
CA ILE A 102 28.19 6.57 -18.23
C ILE A 102 28.86 5.21 -18.23
N GLU A 103 29.85 5.00 -17.38
CA GLU A 103 30.22 3.67 -16.89
C GLU A 103 30.53 3.77 -15.40
N GLY A 104 29.66 3.28 -14.56
CA GLY A 104 30.05 3.01 -13.19
C GLY A 104 29.04 3.23 -12.09
N LYS A 105 28.70 2.12 -11.48
CA LYS A 105 28.27 1.86 -10.09
C LYS A 105 27.09 2.67 -9.52
N LYS A 106 26.11 1.90 -9.17
CA LYS A 106 24.93 2.05 -8.27
C LYS A 106 24.98 3.23 -7.27
N GLY A 107 24.78 4.43 -7.66
CA GLY A 107 24.66 5.63 -6.86
C GLY A 107 23.90 6.72 -7.59
N VAL A 108 23.52 6.38 -8.81
CA VAL A 108 23.25 7.32 -9.89
C VAL A 108 21.76 7.60 -10.10
N LEU A 109 20.85 6.85 -9.46
CA LEU A 109 19.42 6.93 -9.82
C LEU A 109 18.74 8.23 -9.38
N TRP A 110 19.20 8.86 -8.28
CA TRP A 110 18.77 10.21 -7.96
C TRP A 110 19.15 11.20 -9.06
N TRP A 111 20.35 11.07 -9.63
CA TRP A 111 20.80 11.95 -10.70
C TRP A 111 20.05 11.75 -12.01
N GLN A 112 19.42 10.59 -12.20
CA GLN A 112 18.49 10.41 -13.31
C GLN A 112 17.16 11.12 -13.08
N ILE A 113 16.66 11.14 -11.85
CA ILE A 113 15.52 11.99 -11.48
C ILE A 113 15.88 13.46 -11.74
N TYR A 114 17.02 13.91 -11.23
CA TYR A 114 17.49 15.28 -11.44
C TYR A 114 17.65 15.61 -12.93
N ARG A 115 18.26 14.72 -13.72
CA ARG A 115 18.41 14.88 -15.17
C ARG A 115 17.06 15.08 -15.84
N ILE A 116 16.12 14.18 -15.61
CA ILE A 116 14.78 14.23 -16.20
C ILE A 116 14.08 15.55 -15.83
N LEU A 117 14.09 15.93 -14.56
CA LEU A 117 13.50 17.19 -14.10
C LEU A 117 14.19 18.41 -14.72
N ASN A 118 15.51 18.38 -14.85
CA ASN A 118 16.28 19.49 -15.44
C ASN A 118 16.04 19.61 -16.95
N GLU A 119 16.10 18.51 -17.68
CA GLU A 119 15.93 18.48 -19.14
C GLU A 119 14.49 18.78 -19.57
N LYS A 120 13.47 18.53 -18.72
CA LYS A 120 12.10 18.96 -18.95
C LYS A 120 11.92 20.48 -18.97
N GLY A 121 12.83 21.26 -18.40
CA GLY A 121 12.81 22.70 -18.46
C GLY A 121 11.48 23.32 -17.99
N GLU A 122 10.79 24.03 -18.85
CA GLU A 122 9.48 24.66 -18.57
C GLU A 122 8.35 23.62 -18.44
N HIS A 123 8.50 22.45 -19.09
CA HIS A 123 7.56 21.31 -18.99
C HIS A 123 7.79 20.46 -17.74
N ARG A 124 8.65 20.88 -16.83
CA ARG A 124 8.90 20.20 -15.56
C ARG A 124 7.60 20.05 -14.76
N PRO A 125 7.33 18.85 -14.16
CA PRO A 125 6.10 18.64 -13.40
C PRO A 125 5.94 19.64 -12.26
N GLN A 126 4.72 20.02 -11.95
CA GLN A 126 4.44 20.92 -10.82
C GLN A 126 4.68 20.26 -9.48
N TYR A 127 4.61 18.93 -9.43
CA TYR A 127 4.68 18.15 -8.20
C TYR A 127 5.65 16.98 -8.35
N VAL A 128 6.34 16.66 -7.25
CA VAL A 128 7.13 15.43 -7.14
C VAL A 128 6.77 14.72 -5.83
N PHE A 129 6.76 13.38 -5.83
CA PHE A 129 6.50 12.59 -4.63
C PHE A 129 7.40 11.35 -4.61
N PHE A 130 8.34 11.29 -3.67
CA PHE A 130 9.33 10.23 -3.57
C PHE A 130 9.27 9.49 -2.24
N GLU A 131 9.72 8.24 -2.26
CA GLU A 131 9.90 7.40 -1.07
C GLU A 131 11.35 6.95 -0.96
N ASN A 132 11.84 6.88 0.27
CA ASN A 132 13.15 6.27 0.58
C ASN A 132 13.17 5.73 2.00
N VAL A 133 14.24 5.00 2.34
CA VAL A 133 14.46 4.53 3.72
C VAL A 133 14.70 5.70 4.68
N ASP A 134 14.28 5.57 5.95
CA ASP A 134 14.40 6.62 6.96
C ASP A 134 15.85 7.03 7.28
N ARG A 135 16.80 6.10 7.13
CA ARG A 135 18.23 6.38 7.31
C ARG A 135 18.81 7.39 6.32
N LEU A 136 18.08 7.73 5.23
CA LEU A 136 18.49 8.76 4.27
C LEU A 136 18.77 10.08 4.96
N LEU A 137 17.96 10.48 5.94
CA LEU A 137 18.11 11.72 6.70
C LEU A 137 19.43 11.79 7.49
N GLY A 138 20.03 10.66 7.79
CA GLY A 138 21.29 10.56 8.52
C GLY A 138 22.47 10.04 7.69
N SER A 139 22.31 9.88 6.39
CA SER A 139 23.35 9.33 5.50
C SER A 139 24.30 10.42 5.01
N PRO A 140 25.60 10.12 4.84
CA PRO A 140 26.32 8.92 5.28
C PRO A 140 26.77 9.01 6.75
N ALA A 141 27.24 7.89 7.31
CA ALA A 141 27.64 7.83 8.72
C ALA A 141 28.80 8.80 9.10
N LYS A 142 29.69 9.11 8.16
CA LYS A 142 30.83 10.02 8.37
C LYS A 142 30.51 11.50 8.18
N GLN A 143 29.35 11.81 7.57
CA GLN A 143 28.93 13.19 7.27
C GLN A 143 27.40 13.25 7.32
N ARG A 144 26.87 13.23 8.54
CA ARG A 144 25.46 13.03 8.83
C ARG A 144 24.55 14.03 8.14
N GLY A 145 23.61 13.55 7.32
CA GLY A 145 22.63 14.36 6.61
C GLY A 145 23.06 14.87 5.23
N ARG A 146 24.33 14.68 4.82
CA ARG A 146 24.86 15.16 3.54
C ARG A 146 24.01 14.74 2.35
N ASP A 147 23.67 13.45 2.28
CA ASP A 147 22.98 12.90 1.12
C ASP A 147 21.58 13.50 0.96
N PHE A 148 20.89 13.71 2.06
CA PHE A 148 19.60 14.38 2.05
C PHE A 148 19.71 15.88 1.72
N ALA A 149 20.75 16.55 2.22
CA ALA A 149 21.04 17.94 1.86
C ALA A 149 21.29 18.11 0.35
N ILE A 150 21.99 17.17 -0.29
CA ILE A 150 22.20 17.14 -1.74
C ILE A 150 20.86 17.04 -2.49
N ILE A 151 19.97 16.13 -2.05
CA ILE A 151 18.62 15.97 -2.62
C ILE A 151 17.85 17.28 -2.52
N LEU A 152 17.78 17.88 -1.34
CA LEU A 152 17.07 19.13 -1.12
C LEU A 152 17.68 20.28 -1.95
N ALA A 153 19.01 20.41 -1.96
CA ALA A 153 19.71 21.42 -2.75
C ALA A 153 19.41 21.27 -4.25
N SER A 154 19.45 20.04 -4.76
CA SER A 154 19.18 19.78 -6.18
C SER A 154 17.73 20.09 -6.57
N LEU A 155 16.77 19.82 -5.69
CA LEU A 155 15.36 20.20 -5.93
C LEU A 155 15.14 21.72 -5.80
N ALA A 156 15.84 22.39 -4.86
CA ALA A 156 15.80 23.84 -4.76
C ALA A 156 16.32 24.54 -6.02
N ASP A 157 17.43 24.04 -6.59
CA ASP A 157 18.00 24.57 -7.85
C ASP A 157 17.06 24.38 -9.05
N LEU A 158 16.17 23.39 -8.97
CA LEU A 158 15.12 23.14 -9.94
C LEU A 158 13.83 23.92 -9.63
N GLY A 159 13.81 24.78 -8.61
CA GLY A 159 12.67 25.64 -8.26
C GLY A 159 11.57 24.92 -7.47
N TYR A 160 11.91 23.90 -6.67
CA TYR A 160 10.94 23.24 -5.78
C TYR A 160 11.08 23.69 -4.33
N THR A 161 9.94 23.92 -3.69
CA THR A 161 9.80 23.85 -2.22
C THR A 161 9.48 22.40 -1.86
N VAL A 162 10.16 21.85 -0.85
CA VAL A 162 10.15 20.41 -0.56
C VAL A 162 9.85 20.15 0.90
N GLU A 163 8.75 19.46 1.19
CA GLU A 163 8.48 18.93 2.53
C GLU A 163 8.82 17.43 2.61
N TRP A 164 9.20 16.98 3.79
CA TRP A 164 9.44 15.57 4.04
C TRP A 164 8.88 15.13 5.38
N ARG A 165 8.62 13.81 5.46
CA ARG A 165 8.23 13.16 6.71
C ARG A 165 8.72 11.73 6.78
N VAL A 166 9.26 11.38 7.94
CA VAL A 166 9.48 9.98 8.30
C VAL A 166 8.18 9.42 8.87
N ILE A 167 7.60 8.45 8.18
CA ILE A 167 6.33 7.84 8.56
C ILE A 167 6.57 6.36 8.83
N ASN A 168 6.15 5.88 10.00
CA ASN A 168 5.96 4.47 10.25
C ASN A 168 4.47 4.15 10.03
N ALA A 169 4.16 3.31 9.07
CA ALA A 169 2.79 3.00 8.66
C ALA A 169 1.91 2.53 9.84
N ALA A 170 2.48 1.76 10.76
CA ALA A 170 1.75 1.26 11.93
C ALA A 170 1.29 2.36 12.90
N ASP A 171 2.00 3.49 12.95
CA ASP A 171 1.65 4.61 13.83
C ASP A 171 0.37 5.33 13.36
N TYR A 172 -0.11 5.00 12.17
CA TYR A 172 -1.35 5.52 11.57
C TYR A 172 -2.33 4.39 11.20
N GLY A 173 -2.33 3.32 11.99
CA GLY A 173 -3.30 2.23 11.91
C GLY A 173 -3.07 1.20 10.80
N MET A 174 -2.02 1.33 10.00
CA MET A 174 -1.71 0.41 8.90
C MET A 174 -1.05 -0.88 9.42
N PRO A 175 -1.12 -2.01 8.67
CA PRO A 175 -0.85 -3.34 9.21
C PRO A 175 0.63 -3.69 9.39
N GLN A 176 1.56 -2.79 9.04
CA GLN A 176 2.99 -3.06 9.08
C GLN A 176 3.79 -1.92 9.72
N ARG A 177 4.72 -2.24 10.60
CA ARG A 177 5.71 -1.30 11.16
C ARG A 177 6.80 -1.02 10.13
N ARG A 178 6.46 -0.33 9.05
CA ARG A 178 7.37 0.06 7.97
C ARG A 178 7.64 1.55 8.04
N ARG A 179 8.85 1.89 8.44
CA ARG A 179 9.30 3.27 8.59
C ARG A 179 10.04 3.73 7.33
N ARG A 180 9.57 4.82 6.71
CA ARG A 180 10.13 5.37 5.47
C ARG A 180 10.11 6.89 5.49
N THR A 181 11.01 7.49 4.72
CA THR A 181 10.98 8.92 4.42
C THR A 181 10.17 9.15 3.16
N TYR A 182 9.16 9.99 3.26
CA TYR A 182 8.36 10.47 2.14
C TYR A 182 8.71 11.94 1.89
N ILE A 183 8.88 12.29 0.62
CA ILE A 183 9.35 13.60 0.17
C ILE A 183 8.37 14.11 -0.86
N VAL A 184 7.73 15.25 -0.63
CA VAL A 184 6.81 15.90 -1.57
C VAL A 184 7.38 17.26 -1.94
N GLY A 185 7.49 17.52 -3.23
CA GLY A 185 7.96 18.81 -3.74
C GLY A 185 6.89 19.52 -4.55
N TYR A 186 6.87 20.82 -4.41
CA TYR A 186 5.97 21.75 -5.07
C TYR A 186 6.79 22.76 -5.85
N ARG A 187 6.62 22.82 -7.18
CA ARG A 187 7.28 23.87 -7.96
C ARG A 187 6.81 25.25 -7.45
N THR A 188 7.69 26.21 -7.33
CA THR A 188 7.42 27.49 -6.67
C THR A 188 6.28 28.30 -7.29
N ASP A 189 5.96 28.07 -8.56
CA ASP A 189 4.82 28.66 -9.27
C ASP A 189 3.52 27.84 -9.17
N SER A 190 3.53 26.70 -8.46
CA SER A 190 2.36 25.83 -8.31
C SER A 190 1.31 26.41 -7.36
N ILE A 191 0.06 26.01 -7.54
CA ILE A 191 -1.08 26.37 -6.67
C ILE A 191 -0.78 26.01 -5.21
N VAL A 192 -0.11 24.86 -4.97
CA VAL A 192 0.19 24.40 -3.60
C VAL A 192 1.29 25.22 -2.96
N ALA A 193 2.38 25.53 -3.69
CA ALA A 193 3.46 26.38 -3.17
C ALA A 193 2.97 27.77 -2.78
N ASN A 194 2.03 28.35 -3.54
CA ASN A 194 1.44 29.66 -3.27
C ASN A 194 0.56 29.72 -2.00
N LYS A 195 0.24 28.56 -1.40
CA LYS A 195 -0.51 28.46 -0.13
C LYS A 195 0.41 28.40 1.09
N ILE A 196 1.73 28.36 0.90
CA ILE A 196 2.69 28.29 2.01
C ILE A 196 2.91 29.70 2.56
N GLU A 197 2.30 30.02 3.69
CA GLU A 197 2.46 31.31 4.36
C GLU A 197 3.76 31.35 5.16
N THR A 198 3.99 30.33 6.00
CA THR A 198 5.25 30.15 6.74
C THR A 198 5.67 28.69 6.70
N LEU A 199 6.98 28.42 6.72
CA LEU A 199 7.50 27.05 6.70
C LEU A 199 7.09 26.29 7.96
N GLU A 200 7.11 26.96 9.12
CA GLU A 200 6.70 26.34 10.38
C GLU A 200 5.24 25.91 10.37
N ASN A 201 4.31 26.80 10.04
CA ASN A 201 2.88 26.48 10.01
C ASN A 201 2.58 25.38 8.98
N TRP A 202 3.27 25.41 7.83
CA TRP A 202 3.10 24.36 6.81
C TRP A 202 3.46 22.98 7.36
N VAL A 203 4.62 22.85 8.00
CA VAL A 203 5.06 21.58 8.57
C VAL A 203 4.17 21.14 9.71
N LEU A 204 3.76 22.06 10.59
CA LEU A 204 3.07 21.70 11.82
C LEU A 204 1.56 21.48 11.64
N TYR A 205 0.91 22.26 10.74
CA TYR A 205 -0.56 22.30 10.71
C TYR A 205 -1.15 22.26 9.32
N ASP A 206 -0.60 22.99 8.36
CA ASP A 206 -1.32 23.35 7.15
C ASP A 206 -0.88 22.56 5.92
N GLY A 207 0.30 21.93 5.94
CA GLY A 207 0.88 21.24 4.80
C GLY A 207 0.18 19.91 4.44
N VAL A 208 0.47 19.43 3.25
CA VAL A 208 -0.08 18.16 2.72
C VAL A 208 0.22 17.01 3.66
N MET A 209 1.46 16.92 4.17
CA MET A 209 1.88 15.88 5.11
C MET A 209 1.27 16.06 6.50
N ALA A 210 1.08 17.30 6.96
CA ALA A 210 0.46 17.60 8.26
C ALA A 210 -1.01 17.17 8.28
N LYS A 211 -1.76 17.45 7.20
CA LYS A 211 -3.16 17.06 7.06
C LYS A 211 -3.32 15.54 6.85
N ALA A 212 -2.34 14.90 6.19
CA ALA A 212 -2.38 13.46 5.94
C ALA A 212 -2.06 12.63 7.20
N PHE A 213 -1.14 13.11 8.03
CA PHE A 213 -0.57 12.38 9.16
C PHE A 213 -0.41 13.29 10.38
N PRO A 214 -1.45 13.46 11.21
CA PRO A 214 -1.42 14.30 12.39
C PRO A 214 -0.33 13.90 13.40
N PHE A 215 0.25 14.88 14.09
CA PHE A 215 1.31 14.68 15.07
C PHE A 215 1.40 15.83 16.08
N VAL A 216 2.18 15.64 17.13
CA VAL A 216 2.66 16.70 18.03
C VAL A 216 4.16 16.93 17.82
N LYS A 217 4.58 18.19 17.87
CA LYS A 217 5.99 18.57 17.86
C LYS A 217 6.65 18.12 19.16
N LYS A 218 7.81 17.49 19.08
CA LYS A 218 8.62 17.22 20.26
C LYS A 218 9.30 18.49 20.74
N GLU A 219 9.27 18.71 22.04
CA GLU A 219 9.95 19.87 22.62
C GLU A 219 11.47 19.81 22.35
N LYS A 220 12.07 20.99 22.10
CA LYS A 220 13.53 21.18 21.93
C LYS A 220 14.20 20.46 20.76
N THR A 221 13.46 20.13 19.70
CA THR A 221 14.01 19.39 18.54
C THR A 221 13.96 20.18 17.23
N MET A 222 13.78 21.49 17.29
CA MET A 222 13.74 22.35 16.09
C MET A 222 15.16 22.62 15.58
N SER A 223 15.32 22.54 14.27
CA SER A 223 16.49 23.00 13.53
C SER A 223 16.04 23.93 12.41
N GLU A 224 16.68 25.09 12.30
CA GLU A 224 16.46 26.05 11.23
C GLU A 224 17.81 26.48 10.69
N PHE A 225 18.05 26.36 9.39
CA PHE A 225 19.35 26.62 8.77
C PHE A 225 19.25 26.69 7.25
N ASP A 226 20.31 27.25 6.62
CA ASP A 226 20.43 27.32 5.17
C ASP A 226 21.38 26.25 4.62
N ILE A 227 21.02 25.64 3.47
CA ILE A 227 21.91 24.79 2.69
C ILE A 227 22.69 25.68 1.73
N VAL A 228 23.89 26.08 2.12
CA VAL A 228 24.71 27.06 1.41
C VAL A 228 25.64 26.39 0.39
N GLY A 229 25.87 27.10 -0.72
CA GLY A 229 26.84 26.72 -1.75
C GLY A 229 26.26 25.89 -2.90
N THR A 230 27.10 25.58 -3.88
CA THR A 230 26.78 24.69 -4.99
C THR A 230 26.56 23.25 -4.50
N ILE A 231 25.91 22.41 -5.31
CA ILE A 231 25.74 20.99 -4.97
C ILE A 231 27.08 20.30 -4.64
N LYS A 232 28.15 20.70 -5.31
CA LYS A 232 29.50 20.19 -5.04
C LYS A 232 29.99 20.62 -3.65
N GLU A 233 29.83 21.88 -3.29
CA GLU A 233 30.22 22.41 -1.98
C GLU A 233 29.38 21.79 -0.85
N VAL A 234 28.07 21.57 -1.08
CA VAL A 234 27.21 20.81 -0.16
C VAL A 234 27.73 19.39 0.02
N SER A 235 28.06 18.70 -1.08
CA SER A 235 28.64 17.35 -1.02
C SER A 235 29.96 17.30 -0.22
N ASP A 236 30.81 18.27 -0.41
CA ASP A 236 32.15 18.30 0.19
C ASP A 236 32.11 18.82 1.64
N GLY A 237 31.20 19.73 1.98
CA GLY A 237 31.24 20.52 3.22
C GLY A 237 30.08 20.37 4.21
N PHE A 238 28.90 19.91 3.75
CA PHE A 238 27.70 19.89 4.60
C PHE A 238 27.92 19.08 5.88
N ASN A 239 27.70 19.73 7.03
CA ASN A 239 27.74 19.13 8.37
C ASN A 239 29.01 18.28 8.67
N LYS A 240 30.17 18.66 8.13
CA LYS A 240 31.42 17.89 8.15
C LYS A 240 31.95 17.61 9.56
N SER A 241 31.72 18.52 10.49
CA SER A 241 32.09 18.40 11.91
C SER A 241 30.93 18.01 12.82
N GLY A 242 29.73 17.89 12.28
CA GLY A 242 28.52 17.55 13.06
C GLY A 242 28.43 16.06 13.38
N LYS A 243 28.15 15.76 14.65
CA LYS A 243 27.95 14.36 15.12
C LYS A 243 26.59 13.78 14.73
N ASN A 244 25.57 14.65 14.62
CA ASN A 244 24.19 14.28 14.32
C ASN A 244 23.72 14.94 13.02
N SER A 245 22.71 14.36 12.38
CA SER A 245 22.01 15.02 11.28
C SER A 245 21.19 16.20 11.81
N PRO A 246 21.17 17.34 11.09
CA PRO A 246 20.30 18.45 11.45
C PRO A 246 18.85 18.24 11.02
N PHE A 247 18.57 17.18 10.24
CA PHE A 247 17.22 16.86 9.76
C PHE A 247 16.46 16.00 10.77
N GLY A 248 15.37 16.54 11.31
CA GLY A 248 14.38 15.82 12.10
C GLY A 248 13.42 14.99 11.25
N ALA A 249 12.50 14.30 11.91
CA ALA A 249 11.55 13.41 11.27
C ALA A 249 10.51 14.11 10.37
N ALA A 250 10.33 15.42 10.51
CA ALA A 250 9.51 16.25 9.64
C ALA A 250 10.24 17.56 9.31
N GLY A 251 9.95 18.14 8.16
CA GLY A 251 10.48 19.45 7.80
C GLY A 251 10.08 19.89 6.40
N ILE A 252 10.52 21.09 6.07
CA ILE A 252 10.35 21.72 4.76
C ILE A 252 11.60 22.51 4.41
N MET A 253 11.89 22.59 3.12
CA MET A 253 12.92 23.46 2.56
C MET A 253 12.30 24.32 1.46
N SER A 254 12.51 25.62 1.51
CA SER A 254 12.17 26.55 0.44
C SER A 254 13.36 27.45 0.16
N GLN A 255 13.74 27.59 -1.12
CA GLN A 255 14.90 28.41 -1.53
C GLN A 255 16.16 28.12 -0.71
N ARG A 256 16.39 26.83 -0.40
CA ARG A 256 17.48 26.30 0.43
C ARG A 256 17.42 26.63 1.92
N HIS A 257 16.43 27.41 2.38
CA HIS A 257 16.15 27.62 3.80
C HIS A 257 15.34 26.43 4.34
N VAL A 258 15.79 25.83 5.44
CA VAL A 258 15.26 24.59 6.02
C VAL A 258 14.65 24.87 7.38
N TYR A 259 13.41 24.43 7.59
CA TYR A 259 12.79 24.27 8.90
C TYR A 259 12.55 22.78 9.16
N SER A 260 13.02 22.25 10.28
CA SER A 260 12.96 20.84 10.61
C SER A 260 12.68 20.57 12.08
N VAL A 261 11.87 19.53 12.38
CA VAL A 261 11.47 19.16 13.74
C VAL A 261 11.37 17.65 13.88
N ASP A 262 11.52 17.15 15.11
CA ASP A 262 11.07 15.81 15.47
C ASP A 262 9.62 15.82 15.91
N ILE A 263 8.95 14.73 15.63
CA ILE A 263 7.50 14.59 15.82
C ILE A 263 7.15 13.33 16.57
N GLU A 264 5.97 13.33 17.19
CA GLU A 264 5.32 12.16 17.76
C GLU A 264 3.95 11.98 17.11
N PRO A 265 3.68 10.84 16.45
CA PRO A 265 2.42 10.59 15.75
C PRO A 265 1.21 10.66 16.68
N ILE A 266 0.09 11.20 16.17
CA ILE A 266 -1.22 11.14 16.81
C ILE A 266 -2.14 10.35 15.89
N TYR A 267 -2.74 9.28 16.43
CA TYR A 267 -3.72 8.50 15.72
C TYR A 267 -4.65 7.80 16.71
N ASP A 268 -5.94 8.01 16.57
CA ASP A 268 -7.01 7.44 17.41
C ASP A 268 -7.96 6.52 16.63
N GLY A 269 -7.63 6.27 15.37
CA GLY A 269 -8.42 5.41 14.49
C GLY A 269 -8.18 3.91 14.69
N PRO A 270 -8.85 3.07 13.88
CA PRO A 270 -8.70 1.62 13.94
C PRO A 270 -7.30 1.17 13.50
N VAL A 271 -6.75 0.17 14.22
CA VAL A 271 -5.42 -0.39 13.92
C VAL A 271 -5.58 -1.76 13.28
N MET A 272 -4.98 -1.93 12.10
CA MET A 272 -4.89 -3.22 11.43
C MET A 272 -3.75 -4.05 12.04
N THR A 273 -4.05 -5.30 12.38
CA THR A 273 -3.10 -6.20 13.05
C THR A 273 -2.54 -7.25 12.06
N LEU A 274 -1.46 -7.94 12.43
CA LEU A 274 -0.97 -9.07 11.65
C LEU A 274 -2.07 -10.14 11.49
N GLY A 275 -2.72 -10.52 12.59
CA GLY A 275 -3.76 -11.54 12.60
C GLY A 275 -4.93 -11.23 11.67
N SER A 276 -5.26 -9.95 11.52
CA SER A 276 -6.36 -9.51 10.66
C SER A 276 -6.06 -9.60 9.15
N ASN A 277 -4.81 -9.80 8.79
CA ASN A 277 -4.36 -9.90 7.40
C ASN A 277 -4.02 -11.33 6.98
N LEU A 278 -4.13 -12.29 7.91
CA LEU A 278 -3.90 -13.69 7.60
C LEU A 278 -5.08 -14.27 6.81
N VAL A 279 -4.77 -15.21 5.95
CA VAL A 279 -5.78 -16.09 5.34
C VAL A 279 -6.20 -17.18 6.32
N ASP A 280 -7.37 -17.75 6.13
CA ASP A 280 -7.82 -18.89 6.93
C ASP A 280 -6.88 -20.10 6.68
N GLU A 281 -6.62 -20.86 7.73
CA GLU A 281 -5.62 -21.93 7.73
C GLU A 281 -5.81 -22.96 6.62
N GLU A 282 -7.04 -23.24 6.24
CA GLU A 282 -7.40 -24.19 5.18
C GLU A 282 -6.91 -23.79 3.77
N PHE A 283 -6.58 -22.49 3.55
CA PHE A 283 -6.06 -21.99 2.28
C PHE A 283 -4.53 -21.85 2.26
N VAL A 284 -3.85 -22.29 3.31
CA VAL A 284 -2.39 -22.21 3.39
C VAL A 284 -1.78 -23.49 2.83
N PRO A 285 -0.98 -23.39 1.74
CA PRO A 285 -0.28 -24.56 1.19
C PRO A 285 0.68 -25.18 2.21
N GLU A 286 0.80 -26.52 2.15
CA GLU A 286 1.59 -27.29 3.13
C GLU A 286 3.06 -26.88 3.18
N GLU A 287 3.65 -26.44 2.07
CA GLU A 287 5.03 -25.98 2.00
C GLU A 287 5.33 -24.72 2.84
N PHE A 288 4.30 -24.01 3.32
CA PHE A 288 4.48 -22.88 4.21
C PHE A 288 4.55 -23.27 5.69
N TYR A 289 4.14 -24.48 6.03
CA TYR A 289 4.25 -24.98 7.39
C TYR A 289 5.68 -25.33 7.74
N ILE A 290 6.01 -25.22 9.03
CA ILE A 290 7.31 -25.57 9.61
C ILE A 290 7.16 -26.95 10.23
N SER A 291 7.99 -27.91 9.82
CA SER A 291 7.97 -29.24 10.39
C SER A 291 8.53 -29.26 11.82
N ASP A 292 8.17 -30.29 12.59
CA ASP A 292 8.68 -30.45 13.94
C ASP A 292 10.21 -30.58 14.00
N GLU A 293 10.81 -31.17 12.95
CA GLU A 293 12.26 -31.29 12.83
C GLU A 293 12.95 -29.94 12.59
N GLU A 294 12.31 -29.02 11.83
CA GLU A 294 12.84 -27.68 11.57
C GLU A 294 12.59 -26.69 12.69
N LEU A 295 11.57 -26.89 13.51
CA LEU A 295 11.10 -25.99 14.55
C LEU A 295 12.21 -25.56 15.52
N PRO A 296 13.12 -26.43 16.01
CA PRO A 296 14.23 -26.04 16.88
C PRO A 296 15.16 -25.01 16.23
N LYS A 297 15.43 -25.14 14.93
CA LYS A 297 16.25 -24.20 14.17
C LYS A 297 15.59 -22.83 14.06
N TRP A 298 14.28 -22.78 13.82
CA TRP A 298 13.53 -21.54 13.78
C TRP A 298 13.53 -20.83 15.15
N LYS A 299 13.32 -21.56 16.24
CA LYS A 299 13.42 -21.02 17.61
C LYS A 299 14.80 -20.45 17.87
N TYR A 300 15.87 -21.20 17.55
CA TYR A 300 17.24 -20.76 17.70
C TYR A 300 17.52 -19.46 16.92
N GLU A 301 17.04 -19.35 15.67
CA GLU A 301 17.25 -18.14 14.87
C GLU A 301 16.57 -16.91 15.50
N LYS A 302 15.47 -17.06 16.20
CA LYS A 302 14.73 -15.97 16.86
C LYS A 302 15.23 -15.62 18.25
N ASP A 303 15.95 -16.50 18.89
CA ASP A 303 16.46 -16.31 20.24
C ASP A 303 17.60 -15.28 20.32
N ALA A 304 17.88 -14.84 21.56
CA ALA A 304 19.02 -13.97 21.84
C ALA A 304 20.34 -14.71 21.59
N LYS A 305 21.27 -14.03 20.94
CA LYS A 305 22.58 -14.59 20.61
C LYS A 305 23.71 -13.69 21.12
N LYS A 306 24.72 -14.30 21.70
CA LYS A 306 26.01 -13.68 22.00
C LYS A 306 27.09 -14.57 21.40
N ILE A 307 27.75 -14.08 20.34
CA ILE A 307 28.74 -14.86 19.57
C ILE A 307 30.03 -14.06 19.49
N ASN A 308 31.12 -14.66 19.94
CA ASN A 308 32.44 -14.08 19.71
C ASN A 308 32.77 -14.14 18.22
N ARG A 309 33.03 -13.00 17.62
CA ARG A 309 33.41 -12.88 16.20
C ARG A 309 34.73 -12.15 16.06
N LYS A 310 35.43 -12.45 14.98
CA LYS A 310 36.66 -11.78 14.58
C LYS A 310 36.40 -10.94 13.33
N SER A 311 36.74 -9.64 13.38
CA SER A 311 36.64 -8.78 12.20
C SER A 311 37.63 -9.22 11.13
N LYS A 312 37.45 -8.75 9.87
CA LYS A 312 38.41 -8.97 8.79
C LYS A 312 39.80 -8.42 9.11
N GLU A 313 39.88 -7.47 10.04
CA GLU A 313 41.14 -6.82 10.48
C GLU A 313 41.72 -7.48 11.73
N GLY A 314 41.11 -8.59 12.20
CA GLY A 314 41.66 -9.39 13.30
C GLY A 314 41.12 -9.04 14.69
N PHE A 315 40.29 -8.02 14.87
CA PHE A 315 39.74 -7.65 16.17
C PHE A 315 38.65 -8.62 16.60
N GLU A 316 38.72 -9.08 17.84
CA GLU A 316 37.71 -9.90 18.45
C GLU A 316 36.61 -8.99 19.07
N TYR A 317 35.36 -9.29 18.77
CA TYR A 317 34.21 -8.60 19.34
C TYR A 317 33.07 -9.55 19.62
N VAL A 318 32.27 -9.21 20.62
CA VAL A 318 31.05 -9.94 20.93
C VAL A 318 29.91 -9.42 20.07
N PHE A 319 29.49 -10.23 19.12
CA PHE A 319 28.26 -9.97 18.39
C PHE A 319 27.07 -10.34 19.28
N SER A 320 26.21 -9.37 19.57
CA SER A 320 25.05 -9.57 20.44
C SER A 320 23.77 -9.17 19.71
N GLU A 321 22.79 -10.07 19.71
CA GLU A 321 21.44 -9.84 19.24
C GLU A 321 20.44 -10.16 20.35
N GLY A 322 19.45 -9.28 20.57
CA GLY A 322 18.33 -9.54 21.48
C GLY A 322 17.35 -10.58 20.91
N ALA A 323 16.51 -11.21 21.73
CA ALA A 323 15.47 -12.11 21.24
C ALA A 323 14.41 -11.38 20.41
N MET A 324 13.82 -12.09 19.45
CA MET A 324 12.64 -11.67 18.70
C MET A 324 11.43 -12.50 19.13
N ALA A 325 10.22 -11.94 18.97
CA ALA A 325 8.99 -12.70 19.22
C ALA A 325 8.94 -13.96 18.34
N PHE A 326 8.54 -15.07 18.96
CA PHE A 326 8.29 -16.34 18.31
C PHE A 326 7.16 -17.11 19.02
N PRO A 327 6.02 -17.31 18.36
CA PRO A 327 5.61 -16.76 17.06
C PRO A 327 5.45 -15.23 17.08
N ASP A 328 5.29 -14.62 15.91
CA ASP A 328 4.96 -13.20 15.79
C ASP A 328 3.56 -12.94 16.38
N TYR A 329 3.41 -11.80 17.06
CA TYR A 329 2.15 -11.42 17.70
C TYR A 329 1.07 -11.09 16.66
N LEU A 330 -0.12 -11.65 16.83
CA LEU A 330 -1.24 -11.46 15.92
C LEU A 330 -2.10 -10.23 16.24
N ASP A 331 -2.03 -9.72 17.46
CA ASP A 331 -2.87 -8.66 18.03
C ASP A 331 -2.38 -7.23 17.72
N ARG A 332 -1.32 -7.09 16.95
CA ARG A 332 -0.68 -5.81 16.61
C ARG A 332 -0.15 -5.79 15.19
N PRO A 333 0.24 -4.61 14.63
CA PRO A 333 0.85 -4.53 13.32
C PRO A 333 2.11 -5.39 13.20
N SER A 334 2.32 -5.99 12.02
CA SER A 334 3.47 -6.83 11.73
C SER A 334 4.79 -6.07 11.85
N ARG A 335 5.88 -6.77 11.99
CA ARG A 335 7.23 -6.22 11.75
C ARG A 335 7.37 -5.81 10.28
N THR A 336 8.42 -5.05 9.97
CA THR A 336 8.77 -4.72 8.59
C THR A 336 9.03 -5.99 7.78
N ILE A 337 8.35 -6.15 6.64
CA ILE A 337 8.65 -7.16 5.63
C ILE A 337 9.99 -6.81 4.97
N ILE A 338 10.86 -7.79 4.81
CA ILE A 338 12.14 -7.65 4.13
C ILE A 338 12.19 -8.51 2.86
N THR A 339 13.14 -8.24 1.99
CA THR A 339 13.34 -9.01 0.74
C THR A 339 13.65 -10.50 0.97
N GLY A 340 14.15 -10.84 2.16
CA GLY A 340 14.44 -12.21 2.57
C GLY A 340 13.26 -13.01 3.12
N GLU A 341 12.03 -12.48 3.05
CA GLU A 341 10.83 -13.14 3.60
C GLU A 341 10.52 -14.47 2.90
N GLY A 342 10.80 -14.57 1.61
CA GLY A 342 10.56 -15.79 0.83
C GLY A 342 11.50 -16.95 1.15
N GLY A 343 11.15 -18.14 0.64
CA GLY A 343 11.90 -19.38 0.79
C GLY A 343 11.67 -20.09 2.14
N SER A 344 11.98 -21.41 2.21
CA SER A 344 11.68 -22.25 3.38
C SER A 344 12.73 -22.16 4.50
N ALA A 345 13.95 -21.75 4.23
CA ALA A 345 15.03 -21.74 5.21
C ALA A 345 14.73 -20.87 6.42
N ALA A 346 15.03 -21.39 7.62
CA ALA A 346 14.89 -20.66 8.88
C ALA A 346 15.69 -19.35 8.85
N SER A 347 15.09 -18.28 9.32
CA SER A 347 15.70 -16.96 9.37
C SER A 347 15.15 -16.15 10.53
N ARG A 348 16.02 -15.38 11.16
CA ARG A 348 15.66 -14.45 12.21
C ARG A 348 14.59 -13.46 11.78
N PHE A 349 14.64 -12.99 10.55
CA PHE A 349 13.82 -11.87 10.08
C PHE A 349 12.47 -12.27 9.48
N LYS A 350 12.31 -13.53 9.02
CA LYS A 350 11.04 -14.00 8.47
C LYS A 350 9.94 -14.04 9.52
N HIS A 351 8.73 -13.76 9.13
CA HIS A 351 7.57 -13.90 10.00
C HIS A 351 7.20 -15.38 10.19
N VAL A 352 6.84 -15.71 11.41
CA VAL A 352 6.28 -17.03 11.77
C VAL A 352 5.06 -16.82 12.63
N VAL A 353 3.95 -17.43 12.25
CA VAL A 353 2.70 -17.37 13.00
C VAL A 353 2.29 -18.74 13.49
N LEU A 354 1.55 -18.76 14.61
CA LEU A 354 0.91 -19.96 15.14
C LEU A 354 -0.53 -20.00 14.63
N THR A 355 -0.90 -21.11 14.02
CA THR A 355 -2.27 -21.31 13.52
C THR A 355 -3.22 -21.75 14.64
N PRO A 356 -4.55 -21.67 14.42
CA PRO A 356 -5.54 -22.20 15.36
C PRO A 356 -5.40 -23.71 15.65
N SER A 357 -4.88 -24.48 14.69
CA SER A 357 -4.59 -25.92 14.88
C SER A 357 -3.32 -26.20 15.69
N GLY A 358 -2.55 -25.15 16.07
CA GLY A 358 -1.32 -25.28 16.84
C GLY A 358 -0.06 -25.51 15.99
N ARG A 359 -0.13 -25.37 14.67
CA ARG A 359 1.00 -25.51 13.76
C ARG A 359 1.70 -24.16 13.54
N TYR A 360 3.02 -24.18 13.39
CA TYR A 360 3.80 -22.99 12.99
C TYR A 360 3.91 -22.90 11.48
N ARG A 361 3.77 -21.68 10.93
CA ARG A 361 3.93 -21.44 9.51
C ARG A 361 4.53 -20.08 9.18
N ARG A 362 5.08 -19.97 7.99
CA ARG A 362 5.51 -18.71 7.38
C ARG A 362 4.30 -17.97 6.79
N LEU A 363 4.46 -16.68 6.50
CA LEU A 363 3.47 -15.92 5.73
C LEU A 363 3.49 -16.33 4.26
N ILE A 364 2.31 -16.41 3.66
CA ILE A 364 2.15 -16.64 2.22
C ILE A 364 2.15 -15.30 1.45
N PRO A 365 2.40 -15.29 0.14
CA PRO A 365 2.49 -14.05 -0.65
C PRO A 365 1.31 -13.11 -0.52
N ILE A 366 0.08 -13.62 -0.50
CA ILE A 366 -1.15 -12.82 -0.31
C ILE A 366 -1.11 -12.02 1.00
N GLU A 367 -0.63 -12.63 2.09
CA GLU A 367 -0.53 -11.96 3.38
C GLU A 367 0.52 -10.84 3.35
N LEU A 368 1.62 -11.05 2.64
CA LEU A 368 2.65 -10.02 2.43
C LEU A 368 2.11 -8.87 1.57
N GLU A 369 1.28 -9.15 0.57
CA GLU A 369 0.58 -8.16 -0.23
C GLU A 369 -0.36 -7.32 0.64
N ARG A 370 -1.21 -7.97 1.47
CA ARG A 370 -2.11 -7.30 2.41
C ARG A 370 -1.38 -6.42 3.42
N LEU A 371 -0.24 -6.86 3.93
CA LEU A 371 0.58 -6.09 4.87
C LEU A 371 1.18 -4.82 4.25
N ASN A 372 1.35 -4.76 2.94
CA ASN A 372 1.69 -3.55 2.18
C ASN A 372 0.45 -2.84 1.61
N MET A 373 -0.77 -3.32 1.93
CA MET A 373 -2.04 -2.79 1.43
C MET A 373 -2.18 -2.86 -0.10
N PHE A 374 -1.60 -3.88 -0.72
CA PHE A 374 -1.88 -4.26 -2.09
C PHE A 374 -3.12 -5.14 -2.18
N PRO A 375 -3.79 -5.21 -3.34
CA PRO A 375 -4.83 -6.19 -3.60
C PRO A 375 -4.31 -7.62 -3.46
N ASP A 376 -5.18 -8.56 -3.09
CA ASP A 376 -4.85 -9.98 -3.05
C ASP A 376 -4.36 -10.46 -4.42
N ASN A 377 -3.35 -11.30 -4.43
CA ASN A 377 -2.73 -11.84 -5.64
C ASN A 377 -2.16 -10.80 -6.60
N HIS A 378 -1.89 -9.60 -6.11
CA HIS A 378 -1.30 -8.54 -6.94
C HIS A 378 -0.01 -8.98 -7.62
N THR A 379 0.85 -9.71 -6.93
CA THR A 379 2.12 -10.22 -7.48
C THR A 379 2.01 -11.59 -8.14
N LEU A 380 0.81 -12.18 -8.22
CA LEU A 380 0.60 -13.49 -8.85
C LEU A 380 0.79 -13.40 -10.36
N HIS A 381 1.75 -14.15 -10.87
CA HIS A 381 2.02 -14.32 -12.29
C HIS A 381 2.60 -15.71 -12.54
N GLN A 382 2.25 -16.37 -13.64
CA GLN A 382 2.68 -17.75 -13.95
C GLN A 382 4.21 -17.94 -13.91
N ASP A 383 4.97 -16.90 -14.25
CA ASP A 383 6.43 -16.95 -14.31
C ASP A 383 7.10 -16.42 -13.03
N VAL A 384 6.34 -16.00 -12.02
CA VAL A 384 6.87 -15.40 -10.78
C VAL A 384 6.62 -16.32 -9.60
N SER A 385 7.68 -16.94 -9.07
CA SER A 385 7.59 -17.84 -7.91
C SER A 385 7.19 -17.10 -6.63
N ASP A 386 6.62 -17.82 -5.66
CA ASP A 386 6.25 -17.28 -4.35
C ASP A 386 7.43 -16.63 -3.60
N GLY A 387 8.62 -17.17 -3.74
CA GLY A 387 9.84 -16.55 -3.21
C GLY A 387 10.13 -15.18 -3.84
N ARG A 388 9.89 -15.03 -5.15
CA ARG A 388 10.02 -13.74 -5.84
C ARG A 388 8.87 -12.78 -5.50
N ARG A 389 7.65 -13.27 -5.35
CA ARG A 389 6.50 -12.47 -4.86
C ARG A 389 6.82 -11.86 -3.50
N ALA A 390 7.33 -12.67 -2.56
CA ALA A 390 7.76 -12.20 -1.24
C ALA A 390 8.90 -11.18 -1.33
N PHE A 391 9.88 -11.40 -2.20
CA PHE A 391 10.96 -10.44 -2.47
C PHE A 391 10.44 -9.09 -2.97
N LEU A 392 9.50 -9.11 -3.90
CA LEU A 392 8.86 -7.90 -4.44
C LEU A 392 8.12 -7.12 -3.34
N MET A 393 7.41 -7.82 -2.45
CA MET A 393 6.74 -7.20 -1.30
C MET A 393 7.73 -6.63 -0.26
N GLY A 394 8.90 -7.24 -0.11
CA GLY A 394 9.98 -6.69 0.72
C GLY A 394 10.51 -5.35 0.23
N ASN A 395 10.52 -5.13 -1.08
CA ASN A 395 10.92 -3.86 -1.71
C ASN A 395 9.77 -2.86 -1.81
N ALA A 396 8.51 -3.30 -1.79
CA ALA A 396 7.36 -2.44 -1.96
C ALA A 396 7.15 -1.46 -0.79
N LEU A 397 6.39 -0.41 -1.04
CA LEU A 397 5.91 0.54 -0.03
C LEU A 397 4.51 0.13 0.48
N VAL A 398 4.03 0.81 1.53
CA VAL A 398 2.64 0.65 2.01
C VAL A 398 1.74 1.62 1.24
N CYS A 399 0.85 1.09 0.40
CA CYS A 399 0.00 1.88 -0.51
C CYS A 399 -0.88 2.89 0.23
N GLY A 400 -1.32 2.57 1.44
CA GLY A 400 -2.15 3.46 2.26
C GLY A 400 -1.49 4.79 2.59
N ILE A 401 -0.16 4.84 2.73
CA ILE A 401 0.55 6.11 2.95
C ILE A 401 0.46 6.99 1.70
N VAL A 402 0.74 6.42 0.53
CA VAL A 402 0.65 7.14 -0.74
C VAL A 402 -0.78 7.64 -0.98
N GLN A 403 -1.77 6.82 -0.63
CA GLN A 403 -3.18 7.19 -0.73
C GLN A 403 -3.52 8.41 0.14
N GLN A 404 -3.07 8.44 1.39
CA GLN A 404 -3.35 9.59 2.28
C GLN A 404 -2.66 10.87 1.80
N VAL A 405 -1.41 10.79 1.34
CA VAL A 405 -0.72 11.94 0.73
C VAL A 405 -1.44 12.39 -0.54
N GLY A 406 -1.79 11.44 -1.42
CA GLY A 406 -2.49 11.73 -2.68
C GLY A 406 -3.84 12.43 -2.46
N LYS A 407 -4.64 11.97 -1.49
CA LYS A 407 -5.91 12.63 -1.12
C LYS A 407 -5.71 14.08 -0.73
N ASN A 408 -4.73 14.35 0.13
CA ASN A 408 -4.48 15.70 0.59
C ASN A 408 -3.85 16.57 -0.51
N LEU A 409 -2.92 16.05 -1.31
CA LEU A 409 -2.38 16.78 -2.46
C LEU A 409 -3.50 17.16 -3.44
N TYR A 410 -4.40 16.26 -3.77
CA TYR A 410 -5.57 16.53 -4.59
C TYR A 410 -6.40 17.70 -4.02
N ARG A 411 -6.72 17.66 -2.71
CA ARG A 411 -7.47 18.73 -2.04
C ARG A 411 -6.77 20.08 -2.10
N PHE A 412 -5.47 20.09 -1.98
CA PHE A 412 -4.68 21.32 -2.12
C PHE A 412 -4.70 21.91 -3.52
N ILE A 413 -4.77 21.05 -4.55
CA ILE A 413 -4.80 21.47 -5.95
C ILE A 413 -6.20 21.94 -6.36
N TYR A 414 -7.25 21.17 -6.01
CA TYR A 414 -8.60 21.36 -6.54
C TYR A 414 -9.66 21.79 -5.51
N GLY A 415 -9.33 21.85 -4.23
CA GLY A 415 -10.28 22.12 -3.14
C GLY A 415 -10.93 20.84 -2.60
N ASP A 416 -11.92 21.04 -1.72
CA ASP A 416 -12.66 19.95 -1.04
C ASP A 416 -13.81 19.36 -1.90
N GLU A 417 -13.76 19.46 -3.20
CA GLU A 417 -14.66 18.73 -4.08
C GLU A 417 -14.65 17.25 -3.71
N PRO A 418 -15.81 16.55 -3.77
CA PRO A 418 -15.90 15.18 -3.34
C PRO A 418 -14.87 14.33 -4.09
N VAL A 419 -13.82 13.96 -3.38
CA VAL A 419 -12.90 12.93 -3.82
C VAL A 419 -13.78 11.70 -4.00
N SER A 420 -14.02 11.30 -5.23
CA SER A 420 -14.52 9.97 -5.53
C SER A 420 -13.50 9.03 -4.92
N SER A 421 -13.72 8.67 -3.67
CA SER A 421 -12.94 7.65 -3.02
C SER A 421 -13.37 6.34 -3.69
N ARG A 422 -12.71 5.97 -4.79
CA ARG A 422 -12.54 4.54 -4.93
C ARG A 422 -11.84 4.14 -3.64
N PRO A 423 -12.48 3.37 -2.73
CA PRO A 423 -11.70 2.63 -1.76
C PRO A 423 -10.55 2.05 -2.57
N ILE A 424 -9.35 1.90 -1.99
CA ILE A 424 -8.44 0.92 -2.57
C ILE A 424 -9.36 -0.29 -2.68
N GLU A 425 -9.92 -0.48 -3.87
CA GLU A 425 -10.64 -1.70 -4.15
C GLU A 425 -9.56 -2.72 -3.89
N MET A 426 -9.60 -3.32 -2.71
CA MET A 426 -9.17 -4.69 -2.64
C MET A 426 -10.18 -5.37 -3.56
N LYS A 427 -9.91 -5.25 -4.88
CA LYS A 427 -10.60 -6.08 -5.84
C LYS A 427 -10.36 -7.44 -5.28
N ARG A 428 -11.38 -7.98 -4.66
CA ARG A 428 -11.48 -9.39 -4.39
C ARG A 428 -11.67 -10.04 -5.75
N ASP A 429 -10.67 -9.81 -6.62
CA ASP A 429 -10.52 -10.59 -7.80
C ASP A 429 -10.21 -11.97 -7.30
N ALA A 430 -11.25 -12.75 -7.40
CA ALA A 430 -11.26 -14.16 -7.28
C ALA A 430 -10.61 -14.67 -5.99
N GLN A 431 -11.40 -15.33 -5.19
CA GLN A 431 -10.92 -16.53 -4.50
C GLN A 431 -9.73 -17.09 -5.26
N PRO A 432 -8.67 -17.56 -4.58
CA PRO A 432 -7.56 -18.19 -5.28
C PRO A 432 -8.17 -19.09 -6.36
N LYS A 433 -7.86 -18.84 -7.61
CA LYS A 433 -8.37 -19.58 -8.78
C LYS A 433 -8.15 -21.09 -8.72
N LEU A 434 -7.54 -21.57 -7.67
CA LEU A 434 -7.28 -22.99 -7.42
C LEU A 434 -8.53 -23.88 -7.36
N SER A 435 -9.72 -23.32 -7.15
CA SER A 435 -10.95 -24.13 -7.13
C SER A 435 -11.88 -23.87 -8.30
N LEU A 436 -11.74 -22.78 -9.03
CA LEU A 436 -12.65 -22.43 -10.13
C LEU A 436 -12.18 -22.89 -11.52
N ASP A 437 -10.88 -22.99 -11.76
CA ASP A 437 -10.35 -23.47 -13.06
C ASP A 437 -10.55 -24.99 -13.28
N LEU A 438 -10.91 -25.72 -12.25
CA LEU A 438 -11.24 -27.15 -12.35
C LEU A 438 -12.69 -27.43 -12.82
N PHE A 439 -13.55 -26.41 -12.90
CA PHE A 439 -14.99 -26.59 -13.12
C PHE A 439 -15.61 -25.57 -14.07
N ALA A 440 -14.82 -24.86 -14.86
CA ALA A 440 -15.33 -23.93 -15.86
C ALA A 440 -15.29 -24.59 -17.24
N ASP A 441 -16.46 -24.89 -17.80
CA ASP A 441 -16.60 -25.21 -19.20
C ASP A 441 -16.84 -23.93 -20.00
N VAL A 442 -16.19 -23.79 -21.15
CA VAL A 442 -16.37 -22.67 -22.06
C VAL A 442 -17.29 -23.15 -23.21
N GLU A 443 -18.54 -22.79 -23.15
CA GLU A 443 -19.48 -22.98 -24.26
C GLU A 443 -19.74 -21.61 -24.94
N ASP A 444 -19.52 -21.54 -26.25
CA ASP A 444 -19.78 -20.37 -27.09
C ASP A 444 -19.17 -19.03 -26.60
N GLY A 445 -17.95 -19.08 -26.04
CA GLY A 445 -17.26 -17.88 -25.55
C GLY A 445 -17.83 -17.30 -24.25
N LYS A 446 -18.74 -18.01 -23.58
CA LYS A 446 -19.24 -17.69 -22.25
C LYS A 446 -18.72 -18.71 -21.26
N ILE A 447 -18.20 -18.24 -20.14
CA ILE A 447 -17.85 -19.10 -19.00
C ILE A 447 -19.16 -19.59 -18.40
N VAL A 448 -19.49 -20.86 -18.62
CA VAL A 448 -20.63 -21.51 -17.98
C VAL A 448 -20.12 -22.14 -16.69
N TYR A 449 -20.47 -21.54 -15.57
CA TYR A 449 -20.21 -22.15 -14.26
C TYR A 449 -21.25 -23.26 -14.04
N ASN A 450 -20.92 -24.47 -14.43
CA ASN A 450 -21.60 -25.66 -13.93
C ASN A 450 -21.18 -25.81 -12.46
N ALA A 451 -21.94 -25.19 -11.55
CA ALA A 451 -21.73 -25.34 -10.11
C ALA A 451 -21.95 -26.82 -9.74
N PRO A 452 -20.89 -27.61 -9.51
CA PRO A 452 -21.10 -28.96 -9.01
C PRO A 452 -21.60 -28.81 -7.56
N LYS A 453 -22.52 -29.68 -7.17
CA LYS A 453 -23.04 -29.81 -5.80
C LYS A 453 -21.96 -29.86 -4.69
N LYS A 454 -20.69 -29.93 -5.04
CA LYS A 454 -19.51 -29.99 -4.15
C LYS A 454 -18.86 -28.67 -3.82
N ILE A 455 -19.18 -27.53 -4.46
CA ILE A 455 -18.60 -26.20 -4.15
C ILE A 455 -19.00 -25.71 -2.76
N PHE A 456 -20.04 -26.25 -2.16
CA PHE A 456 -20.55 -25.85 -0.85
C PHE A 456 -19.85 -26.50 0.36
N LYS A 457 -18.65 -27.07 0.18
CA LYS A 457 -17.76 -27.41 1.32
C LYS A 457 -17.11 -26.19 1.98
N ILE A 458 -17.24 -25.00 1.40
CA ILE A 458 -16.87 -23.73 2.08
C ILE A 458 -17.75 -23.65 3.33
N ASP A 459 -17.14 -23.41 4.48
CA ASP A 459 -17.88 -23.20 5.72
C ASP A 459 -18.71 -21.91 5.60
N MET A 460 -19.88 -22.05 4.98
CA MET A 460 -20.83 -20.97 4.74
C MET A 460 -21.20 -20.22 6.03
N LYS A 461 -21.04 -20.86 7.18
CA LYS A 461 -21.30 -20.23 8.49
C LYS A 461 -20.38 -19.06 8.80
N LYS A 462 -19.18 -19.05 8.23
CA LYS A 462 -18.19 -17.98 8.48
C LYS A 462 -18.21 -16.86 7.45
N HIS A 463 -18.75 -17.09 6.28
CA HIS A 463 -18.59 -16.23 5.11
C HIS A 463 -19.91 -15.69 4.54
N LEU A 464 -21.03 -16.03 5.16
CA LEU A 464 -22.36 -15.65 4.71
C LEU A 464 -22.96 -14.54 5.58
N LEU A 465 -23.43 -13.49 4.93
CA LEU A 465 -24.29 -12.46 5.55
C LEU A 465 -25.74 -12.71 5.17
N MET A 466 -26.61 -12.77 6.15
CA MET A 466 -28.06 -12.71 5.92
C MET A 466 -28.58 -11.33 6.24
N GLY A 467 -29.18 -10.67 5.24
CA GLY A 467 -29.76 -9.36 5.37
C GLY A 467 -31.28 -9.43 5.47
N LEU A 468 -31.87 -8.85 6.52
CA LEU A 468 -33.32 -8.79 6.65
C LEU A 468 -33.90 -7.82 5.60
N VAL A 469 -34.79 -8.33 4.77
CA VAL A 469 -35.49 -7.58 3.72
C VAL A 469 -36.98 -7.53 4.04
N LYS A 470 -37.57 -6.32 3.95
CA LYS A 470 -39.01 -6.16 4.09
C LYS A 470 -39.72 -6.79 2.89
N PRO A 471 -40.94 -7.33 3.06
CA PRO A 471 -41.70 -7.94 1.96
C PRO A 471 -41.85 -7.01 0.75
N ASP A 472 -42.05 -5.72 0.97
CA ASP A 472 -42.23 -4.69 -0.08
C ASP A 472 -40.99 -4.54 -0.98
N ASN A 473 -39.80 -4.99 -0.53
CA ASN A 473 -38.55 -4.94 -1.28
C ASN A 473 -38.14 -6.31 -1.84
N GLU A 474 -39.00 -7.32 -1.76
CA GLU A 474 -38.73 -8.67 -2.25
C GLU A 474 -38.43 -8.67 -3.76
N THR A 475 -39.25 -8.00 -4.56
CA THR A 475 -39.13 -7.92 -6.02
C THR A 475 -37.77 -7.36 -6.45
N TYR A 476 -37.19 -6.46 -5.66
CA TYR A 476 -35.87 -5.93 -5.94
C TYR A 476 -34.77 -7.01 -5.96
N PHE A 477 -34.91 -8.04 -5.13
CA PHE A 477 -33.95 -9.16 -5.07
C PHE A 477 -34.34 -10.35 -5.98
N THR A 478 -35.56 -10.36 -6.50
CA THR A 478 -36.09 -11.51 -7.26
C THR A 478 -36.37 -11.20 -8.73
N ASP A 479 -36.02 -10.00 -9.20
CA ASP A 479 -36.29 -9.52 -10.57
C ASP A 479 -35.29 -10.03 -11.62
N GLY A 480 -34.31 -10.86 -11.22
CA GLY A 480 -33.29 -11.43 -12.13
C GLY A 480 -32.18 -10.45 -12.54
N GLY A 481 -32.14 -9.25 -11.99
CA GLY A 481 -31.06 -8.30 -12.25
C GLY A 481 -29.71 -8.78 -11.69
N GLN A 482 -28.63 -8.60 -12.46
CA GLN A 482 -27.32 -9.17 -12.12
C GLN A 482 -26.64 -8.47 -10.94
N THR A 483 -26.84 -7.18 -10.74
CA THR A 483 -26.19 -6.41 -9.66
C THR A 483 -27.24 -5.75 -8.78
N LYS A 484 -27.11 -5.89 -7.48
CA LYS A 484 -28.01 -5.33 -6.46
C LYS A 484 -27.21 -4.57 -5.41
N LEU A 485 -27.87 -3.60 -4.78
CA LEU A 485 -27.34 -2.89 -3.63
C LEU A 485 -28.14 -3.26 -2.38
N TYR A 486 -27.45 -3.58 -1.31
CA TYR A 486 -28.05 -3.79 0.00
C TYR A 486 -27.40 -2.86 1.02
N TYR A 487 -28.18 -2.25 1.89
CA TYR A 487 -27.67 -1.44 2.99
C TYR A 487 -28.27 -1.88 4.34
N THR A 488 -27.43 -1.80 5.37
CA THR A 488 -27.86 -2.12 6.74
C THR A 488 -28.73 -1.01 7.31
N GLY A 489 -29.39 -1.29 8.44
CA GLY A 489 -29.98 -0.26 9.28
C GLY A 489 -28.94 0.75 9.78
N LYS A 490 -29.39 1.85 10.39
CA LYS A 490 -28.51 2.80 11.07
C LYS A 490 -27.67 2.05 12.10
N THR A 491 -26.34 2.22 12.06
CA THR A 491 -25.45 1.58 13.02
C THR A 491 -24.54 2.61 13.68
N ARG A 492 -24.37 2.50 14.98
CA ARG A 492 -23.47 3.36 15.77
C ARG A 492 -22.03 2.81 15.79
N SER A 493 -21.85 1.56 15.43
CA SER A 493 -20.54 0.92 15.33
C SER A 493 -20.46 0.10 14.06
N PHE A 494 -19.42 0.34 13.25
CA PHE A 494 -19.16 -0.44 12.06
C PHE A 494 -18.24 -1.62 12.43
N PRO A 495 -18.49 -2.82 11.85
CA PRO A 495 -17.52 -3.89 11.95
C PRO A 495 -16.20 -3.41 11.35
N SER A 496 -15.10 -3.91 11.88
CA SER A 496 -13.78 -3.65 11.29
C SER A 496 -13.80 -4.06 9.82
N THR A 497 -13.02 -3.37 9.00
CA THR A 497 -12.81 -3.72 7.58
C THR A 497 -12.50 -5.22 7.41
N ILE A 498 -11.88 -5.81 8.42
CA ILE A 498 -11.53 -7.22 8.53
C ILE A 498 -12.75 -8.12 8.63
N ALA A 499 -13.71 -7.77 9.49
CA ALA A 499 -14.94 -8.55 9.62
C ALA A 499 -15.76 -8.49 8.32
N LEU A 500 -15.74 -7.34 7.63
CA LEU A 500 -16.37 -7.20 6.30
C LEU A 500 -15.63 -8.00 5.23
N ASN A 501 -14.32 -8.09 5.31
CA ASN A 501 -13.49 -8.84 4.37
C ASN A 501 -13.66 -10.36 4.47
N LYS A 502 -14.28 -10.85 5.53
CA LYS A 502 -14.63 -12.27 5.70
C LYS A 502 -16.03 -12.62 5.18
N LEU A 503 -16.79 -11.65 4.68
CA LEU A 503 -18.11 -11.88 4.12
C LEU A 503 -18.01 -11.99 2.61
N TYR A 504 -18.24 -13.17 2.08
CA TYR A 504 -18.20 -13.44 0.63
C TYR A 504 -19.59 -13.56 0.01
N TYR A 505 -20.57 -14.02 0.78
CA TYR A 505 -21.90 -14.30 0.31
C TYR A 505 -22.95 -13.51 1.04
N PHE A 506 -24.04 -13.19 0.36
CA PHE A 506 -25.19 -12.53 0.91
C PHE A 506 -26.47 -13.30 0.54
N MET A 507 -27.33 -13.52 1.52
CA MET A 507 -28.68 -14.05 1.33
C MET A 507 -29.72 -13.06 1.86
N PRO A 508 -30.59 -12.53 1.01
CA PRO A 508 -31.74 -11.74 1.50
C PRO A 508 -32.72 -12.66 2.24
N TYR A 509 -32.94 -12.35 3.51
CA TYR A 509 -33.97 -12.99 4.30
C TYR A 509 -35.28 -12.19 4.17
N ILE A 510 -36.24 -12.69 3.41
CA ILE A 510 -37.53 -12.05 3.24
C ILE A 510 -38.39 -12.34 4.46
N LYS A 511 -38.81 -11.28 5.18
CA LYS A 511 -39.59 -11.43 6.41
C LYS A 511 -40.90 -12.20 6.15
N GLY A 512 -41.07 -13.29 6.85
CA GLY A 512 -42.24 -14.18 6.73
C GLY A 512 -42.11 -15.31 5.70
N LYS A 513 -41.18 -15.22 4.76
CA LYS A 513 -40.94 -16.24 3.72
C LYS A 513 -39.67 -17.06 3.98
N GLY A 514 -38.56 -16.41 4.28
CA GLY A 514 -37.26 -17.08 4.47
C GLY A 514 -36.20 -16.60 3.47
N VAL A 515 -35.27 -17.48 3.11
CA VAL A 515 -34.19 -17.24 2.14
C VAL A 515 -34.43 -18.06 0.88
N ARG A 516 -34.03 -17.53 -0.28
CA ARG A 516 -34.09 -18.24 -1.56
C ARG A 516 -32.87 -17.93 -2.43
N ASP A 517 -32.50 -16.67 -2.51
CA ASP A 517 -31.49 -16.19 -3.47
C ASP A 517 -30.14 -16.04 -2.79
N LEU A 518 -29.06 -16.40 -3.51
CA LEU A 518 -27.68 -16.27 -3.07
C LEU A 518 -26.95 -15.29 -3.98
N TYR A 519 -26.27 -14.35 -3.36
CA TYR A 519 -25.47 -13.33 -4.02
C TYR A 519 -24.02 -13.43 -3.57
N LEU A 520 -23.11 -13.07 -4.46
CA LEU A 520 -21.72 -12.81 -4.14
C LEU A 520 -21.59 -11.32 -3.72
N ILE A 521 -20.92 -11.06 -2.61
CA ILE A 521 -20.60 -9.69 -2.20
C ILE A 521 -19.40 -9.24 -3.00
N ARG A 522 -19.59 -8.27 -3.90
CA ARG A 522 -18.50 -7.69 -4.70
C ARG A 522 -17.79 -6.59 -3.95
N ILE A 523 -18.52 -5.72 -3.29
CA ILE A 523 -17.99 -4.58 -2.55
C ILE A 523 -18.75 -4.46 -1.23
N ALA A 524 -18.02 -4.19 -0.14
CA ALA A 524 -18.58 -3.78 1.13
C ALA A 524 -17.93 -2.45 1.54
N ARG A 525 -18.74 -1.40 1.70
CA ARG A 525 -18.25 -0.06 2.01
C ARG A 525 -19.16 0.68 2.99
N ILE A 526 -18.64 1.76 3.56
CA ILE A 526 -19.47 2.73 4.27
C ILE A 526 -20.05 3.67 3.23
N GLY A 527 -21.33 3.88 3.26
CA GLY A 527 -22.09 4.80 2.42
C GLY A 527 -23.32 5.31 3.15
N ASN A 528 -24.25 5.90 2.45
CA ASN A 528 -25.49 6.38 3.02
C ASN A 528 -26.71 5.99 2.15
N LYS A 529 -27.90 6.21 2.67
CA LYS A 529 -29.13 5.84 1.98
C LYS A 529 -29.40 6.71 0.73
N ALA A 530 -28.93 7.95 0.73
CA ALA A 530 -29.12 8.86 -0.40
C ALA A 530 -28.36 8.42 -1.64
N GLU A 531 -27.23 7.70 -1.49
CA GLU A 531 -26.48 7.14 -2.61
C GLU A 531 -27.24 6.03 -3.36
N ILE A 532 -28.14 5.33 -2.66
CA ILE A 532 -28.87 4.18 -3.20
C ILE A 532 -30.29 4.60 -3.61
N ASN A 533 -30.88 5.51 -2.87
CA ASN A 533 -32.18 6.09 -3.15
C ASN A 533 -32.07 7.62 -3.14
N PRO A 534 -31.92 8.26 -4.32
CA PRO A 534 -31.75 9.72 -4.42
C PRO A 534 -32.90 10.53 -3.82
N GLU A 535 -34.09 9.94 -3.64
CA GLU A 535 -35.22 10.59 -2.98
C GLU A 535 -35.10 10.62 -1.45
N SER A 536 -34.08 9.96 -0.90
CA SER A 536 -33.86 9.90 0.54
C SER A 536 -32.93 11.00 1.01
N ASN A 537 -33.37 11.82 1.93
CA ASN A 537 -32.55 12.81 2.63
C ASN A 537 -31.72 12.21 3.79
N ASP A 538 -31.68 10.90 3.93
CA ASP A 538 -30.97 10.21 5.01
C ASP A 538 -29.49 9.99 4.65
N THR A 539 -28.62 10.85 5.18
CA THR A 539 -27.17 10.84 4.99
C THR A 539 -26.40 10.10 6.10
N GLU A 540 -27.10 9.48 7.04
CA GLU A 540 -26.49 8.71 8.12
C GLU A 540 -25.63 7.55 7.59
N PRO A 541 -24.44 7.31 8.15
CA PRO A 541 -23.55 6.26 7.70
C PRO A 541 -24.16 4.86 7.85
N ARG A 542 -24.00 4.03 6.84
CA ARG A 542 -24.47 2.64 6.76
C ARG A 542 -23.45 1.76 6.08
N LEU A 543 -23.53 0.46 6.30
CA LEU A 543 -22.84 -0.49 5.44
C LEU A 543 -23.64 -0.68 4.16
N VAL A 544 -22.97 -0.55 3.03
CA VAL A 544 -23.51 -0.78 1.70
C VAL A 544 -22.75 -1.97 1.08
N PHE A 545 -23.51 -2.91 0.55
CA PHE A 545 -23.00 -4.08 -0.15
C PHE A 545 -23.43 -4.05 -1.61
N GLU A 546 -22.49 -4.16 -2.50
CA GLU A 546 -22.74 -4.40 -3.92
C GLU A 546 -22.74 -5.91 -4.16
N LEU A 547 -23.86 -6.40 -4.69
CA LEU A 547 -24.18 -7.82 -4.76
C LEU A 547 -24.32 -8.24 -6.21
N GLU A 548 -23.75 -9.40 -6.56
CA GLU A 548 -23.95 -10.04 -7.84
C GLU A 548 -24.70 -11.36 -7.63
N TYR A 549 -25.76 -11.54 -8.41
CA TYR A 549 -26.56 -12.76 -8.31
C TYR A 549 -25.75 -13.99 -8.68
N LEU A 550 -25.83 -15.03 -7.86
CA LEU A 550 -25.11 -16.27 -8.03
C LEU A 550 -26.05 -17.42 -8.38
N THR A 551 -27.04 -17.69 -7.54
CA THR A 551 -28.02 -18.78 -7.73
C THR A 551 -29.22 -18.64 -6.77
N SER A 552 -30.25 -19.46 -6.97
CA SER A 552 -31.41 -19.54 -6.08
C SER A 552 -31.73 -20.99 -5.72
N LEU A 553 -32.39 -21.17 -4.57
CA LEU A 553 -33.13 -22.38 -4.25
C LEU A 553 -34.43 -22.42 -5.08
N GLU A 554 -35.01 -23.60 -5.25
CA GLU A 554 -36.31 -23.78 -5.95
C GLU A 554 -37.40 -23.02 -5.19
N ASP A 555 -37.44 -23.15 -3.86
CA ASP A 555 -38.42 -22.53 -2.96
C ASP A 555 -37.75 -21.74 -1.81
N TYR A 556 -38.56 -20.97 -1.11
CA TYR A 556 -38.13 -20.29 0.10
C TYR A 556 -37.92 -21.25 1.27
N GLU A 557 -36.75 -21.19 1.87
CA GLU A 557 -36.41 -21.98 3.06
C GLU A 557 -36.49 -21.15 4.34
N LYS A 558 -37.20 -21.65 5.35
CA LYS A 558 -37.28 -21.02 6.66
C LYS A 558 -36.04 -21.33 7.48
N VAL A 559 -35.29 -20.30 7.82
CA VAL A 559 -34.07 -20.40 8.63
C VAL A 559 -34.33 -19.76 9.99
N LYS A 560 -33.89 -20.39 11.07
CA LYS A 560 -33.87 -19.74 12.39
C LYS A 560 -32.74 -18.70 12.40
N LEU A 561 -33.10 -17.43 12.42
CA LEU A 561 -32.17 -16.36 12.70
C LEU A 561 -32.00 -16.25 14.22
N ASN A 562 -30.82 -16.50 14.73
CA ASN A 562 -30.56 -16.39 16.17
C ASN A 562 -30.55 -14.93 16.66
N VAL A 563 -30.34 -13.95 15.78
CA VAL A 563 -30.42 -12.52 16.07
C VAL A 563 -30.82 -11.74 14.82
N ALA A 564 -31.59 -10.68 14.98
CA ALA A 564 -32.17 -9.91 13.89
C ALA A 564 -31.17 -9.18 12.97
N TYR A 565 -29.90 -9.10 13.35
CA TYR A 565 -28.84 -8.42 12.61
C TYR A 565 -27.49 -8.99 13.00
N THR A 566 -26.99 -9.99 12.33
CA THR A 566 -25.56 -10.19 12.53
C THR A 566 -24.90 -10.77 11.29
N TYR A 567 -23.90 -10.04 10.85
CA TYR A 567 -22.75 -10.51 10.14
C TYR A 567 -21.94 -11.54 10.94
N ARG A 568 -22.45 -12.03 12.09
CA ARG A 568 -21.76 -13.00 12.97
C ARG A 568 -22.40 -14.38 13.01
N ASP A 569 -23.72 -14.49 12.84
CA ASP A 569 -24.43 -15.76 13.00
C ASP A 569 -25.10 -16.19 11.70
N THR A 570 -24.39 -17.02 10.98
CA THR A 570 -24.85 -17.58 9.74
C THR A 570 -25.34 -19.00 9.97
N VAL A 571 -26.64 -19.18 9.89
CA VAL A 571 -27.29 -20.50 10.07
C VAL A 571 -27.52 -21.19 8.72
N ALA A 572 -27.24 -20.52 7.61
CA ALA A 572 -27.59 -20.98 6.29
C ALA A 572 -26.70 -22.11 5.74
N GLY A 573 -25.57 -22.42 6.36
CA GLY A 573 -24.69 -23.50 5.90
C GLY A 573 -25.33 -24.90 5.88
N SER A 574 -26.51 -25.08 6.49
CA SER A 574 -27.26 -26.33 6.44
C SER A 574 -28.26 -26.40 5.28
N ILE A 575 -28.65 -25.27 4.69
CA ILE A 575 -29.70 -25.23 3.64
C ILE A 575 -29.14 -25.67 2.30
N TRP A 576 -27.87 -25.39 2.08
CA TRP A 576 -27.15 -25.76 0.85
C TRP A 576 -26.36 -27.06 0.95
N LYS A 577 -26.55 -27.83 2.03
CA LYS A 577 -26.07 -29.20 2.10
C LYS A 577 -26.91 -30.06 1.17
N GLU A 578 -26.21 -30.78 0.31
CA GLU A 578 -26.67 -31.73 -0.69
C GLU A 578 -28.10 -32.24 -0.53
N LYS A 579 -28.95 -32.01 -1.50
CA LYS A 579 -30.01 -32.94 -1.89
C LYS A 579 -29.51 -33.89 -2.93
#